data_cc48cdfccbb2cfbff418cd385700360c
#
_entry.id   cc48cdfccbb2cfbff418cd385700360c
#
_cell.length_a   1.000
_cell.length_b   1.000
_cell.length_c   1.000
_cell.angle_alpha   90.00
_cell.angle_beta   90.00
_cell.angle_gamma   90.00
#
_symmetry.space_group_name_H-M   'P 1'
#
loop_
_entity.id
_entity.type
_entity.pdbx_description
1 polymer ?
#
loop_
_entity_poly.entity_id
_entity_poly.type
_entity_poly.pdbx_seq_one_letter_code
_entity_poly.pdbx_strand_id
1 'polypeptide(L)' 'SLQDALEILADRYDVEFIVRRNVPDDDLFSGTFTSRSLEQILNYIEASSKIRWRYLNSVQGSKEKMKIEIFI' A
#
# COMPACT_ATOMS: atom_id res chain seq x y z
N SER A 1 -8.21 4.51 -9.17
CA SER A 1 -7.31 5.45 -8.54
C SER A 1 -6.41 4.73 -7.53
N LEU A 2 -5.32 5.37 -7.14
CA LEU A 2 -4.44 4.82 -6.13
C LEU A 2 -5.18 4.58 -4.82
N GLN A 3 -6.00 5.53 -4.41
CA GLN A 3 -6.74 5.43 -3.16
C GLN A 3 -7.68 4.22 -3.18
N ASP A 4 -8.37 4.00 -4.28
CA ASP A 4 -9.26 2.84 -4.40
C ASP A 4 -8.46 1.53 -4.33
N ALA A 5 -7.32 1.49 -4.99
CA ALA A 5 -6.46 0.31 -4.97
C ALA A 5 -5.96 0.02 -3.55
N LEU A 6 -5.55 1.05 -2.81
CA LEU A 6 -5.08 0.88 -1.45
C LEU A 6 -6.21 0.40 -0.52
N GLU A 7 -7.44 0.86 -0.72
CA GLU A 7 -8.57 0.38 0.06
C GLU A 7 -8.82 -1.11 -0.16
N ILE A 8 -8.73 -1.56 -1.39
CA ILE A 8 -8.88 -2.97 -1.72
C ILE A 8 -7.77 -3.80 -1.07
N LEU A 9 -6.54 -3.31 -1.14
CA LEU A 9 -5.41 -4.00 -0.56
C LEU A 9 -5.49 -4.02 0.97
N ALA A 10 -5.94 -2.93 1.57
CA ALA A 10 -6.09 -2.84 3.02
C ALA A 10 -7.07 -3.92 3.52
N ASP A 11 -8.16 -4.11 2.81
CA ASP A 11 -9.15 -5.10 3.16
C ASP A 11 -8.64 -6.52 2.93
N ARG A 12 -8.01 -6.76 1.78
CA ARG A 12 -7.53 -8.09 1.41
C ARG A 12 -6.41 -8.59 2.33
N TYR A 13 -5.48 -7.72 2.68
CA TYR A 13 -4.29 -8.11 3.44
C TYR A 13 -4.35 -7.71 4.91
N ASP A 14 -5.47 -7.15 5.34
CA ASP A 14 -5.69 -6.75 6.74
C ASP A 14 -4.60 -5.78 7.23
N VAL A 15 -4.37 -4.73 6.47
CA VAL A 15 -3.41 -3.69 6.79
C VAL A 15 -4.07 -2.32 6.74
N GLU A 16 -3.41 -1.33 7.34
CA GLU A 16 -3.86 0.06 7.29
C GLU A 16 -2.81 0.88 6.55
N PHE A 17 -3.25 1.66 5.56
CA PHE A 17 -2.37 2.56 4.84
C PHE A 17 -2.49 3.97 5.39
N ILE A 18 -1.34 4.57 5.69
CA ILE A 18 -1.25 5.98 6.09
C ILE A 18 -0.70 6.74 4.89
N VAL A 19 -1.57 7.43 4.18
CA VAL A 19 -1.21 8.13 2.96
C VAL A 19 -0.86 9.58 3.30
N ARG A 20 0.37 9.97 3.00
CA ARG A 20 0.82 11.32 3.33
C ARG A 20 0.26 12.34 2.35
N ARG A 21 0.38 13.63 2.74
CA ARG A 21 -0.37 14.73 2.14
C ARG A 21 -0.06 14.96 0.66
N ASN A 22 1.17 14.75 0.24
CA ASN A 22 1.60 15.09 -1.12
C ASN A 22 1.57 13.91 -2.09
N VAL A 23 0.98 12.80 -1.68
CA VAL A 23 0.89 11.62 -2.54
C VAL A 23 -0.24 11.85 -3.56
N PRO A 24 0.07 11.81 -4.87
CA PRO A 24 -0.97 11.99 -5.88
C PRO A 24 -1.87 10.75 -5.94
N ASP A 25 -3.15 10.99 -6.23
CA ASP A 25 -4.12 9.92 -6.40
C ASP A 25 -4.24 9.58 -7.88
N ASP A 26 -3.18 9.04 -8.44
CA ASP A 26 -3.11 8.74 -9.87
C ASP A 26 -3.81 7.42 -10.21
N ASP A 27 -4.32 7.34 -11.44
CA ASP A 27 -4.88 6.11 -11.98
C ASP A 27 -3.74 5.21 -12.47
N LEU A 28 -3.06 4.57 -11.53
CA LEU A 28 -1.88 3.78 -11.86
C LEU A 28 -2.18 2.33 -12.18
N PHE A 29 -3.44 1.90 -12.05
CA PHE A 29 -3.74 0.48 -12.08
C PHE A 29 -4.84 0.15 -13.07
N SER A 30 -4.50 -0.69 -14.01
CA SER A 30 -5.45 -1.30 -14.91
C SER A 30 -5.45 -2.83 -14.80
N GLY A 31 -4.89 -3.39 -13.74
CA GLY A 31 -4.72 -4.82 -13.64
C GLY A 31 -5.23 -5.42 -12.34
N THR A 32 -5.40 -6.74 -12.35
CA THR A 32 -5.72 -7.49 -11.15
C THR A 32 -4.44 -7.95 -10.48
N PHE A 33 -4.36 -7.78 -9.16
CA PHE A 33 -3.20 -8.19 -8.39
C PHE A 33 -3.43 -9.56 -7.78
N THR A 34 -3.85 -10.51 -8.59
CA THR A 34 -4.08 -11.87 -8.11
C THR A 34 -2.75 -12.60 -7.98
N SER A 35 -2.63 -13.42 -6.95
CA SER A 35 -1.50 -14.32 -6.73
C SER A 35 -0.18 -13.62 -6.43
N ARG A 36 -0.20 -12.37 -5.97
CA ARG A 36 1.01 -11.66 -5.58
C ARG A 36 0.97 -11.33 -4.09
N SER A 37 2.14 -11.23 -3.48
CA SER A 37 2.24 -10.77 -2.10
C SER A 37 2.00 -9.26 -2.05
N LEU A 38 1.62 -8.78 -0.87
CA LEU A 38 1.43 -7.33 -0.67
C LEU A 38 2.69 -6.55 -1.01
N GLU A 39 3.87 -7.04 -0.59
CA GLU A 39 5.12 -6.34 -0.86
C GLU A 39 5.44 -6.29 -2.35
N GLN A 40 5.13 -7.36 -3.09
CA GLN A 40 5.33 -7.35 -4.54
C GLN A 40 4.45 -6.29 -5.21
N ILE A 41 3.21 -6.17 -4.75
CA ILE A 41 2.28 -5.16 -5.28
C ILE A 41 2.79 -3.76 -4.95
N LEU A 42 3.21 -3.53 -3.72
CA LEU A 42 3.71 -2.22 -3.29
C LEU A 42 5.00 -1.85 -4.02
N ASN A 43 5.87 -2.82 -4.25
CA ASN A 43 7.10 -2.59 -5.01
C ASN A 43 6.79 -2.25 -6.47
N TYR A 44 5.77 -2.87 -7.04
CA TYR A 44 5.33 -2.52 -8.40
C TYR A 44 4.84 -1.07 -8.44
N ILE A 45 4.06 -0.67 -7.44
CA ILE A 45 3.57 0.70 -7.35
C ILE A 45 4.74 1.68 -7.24
N GLU A 46 5.71 1.37 -6.40
CA GLU A 46 6.89 2.22 -6.22
C GLU A 46 7.69 2.34 -7.52
N ALA A 47 7.83 1.24 -8.26
CA ALA A 47 8.58 1.25 -9.52
C ALA A 47 7.85 2.01 -10.62
N SER A 48 6.52 2.04 -10.57
CA SER A 48 5.69 2.64 -11.63
C SER A 48 5.34 4.10 -11.36
N SER A 49 5.71 4.63 -10.21
CA SER A 49 5.33 6.00 -9.82
C SER A 49 6.41 6.60 -8.95
N LYS A 50 6.15 7.81 -8.45
CA LYS A 50 7.06 8.46 -7.50
C LYS A 50 6.75 8.10 -6.07
N ILE A 51 5.82 7.18 -5.85
CA ILE A 51 5.35 6.81 -4.54
C ILE A 51 6.35 5.85 -3.90
N ARG A 52 6.54 6.03 -2.59
CA ARG A 52 7.38 5.17 -1.76
C ARG A 52 6.54 4.62 -0.62
N TRP A 53 6.99 3.52 -0.05
CA TRP A 53 6.25 2.89 1.04
C TRP A 53 7.22 2.32 2.08
N ARG A 54 6.73 2.20 3.32
CA ARG A 54 7.48 1.55 4.39
C ARG A 54 6.54 1.09 5.49
N TYR A 55 6.95 0.09 6.22
CA TYR A 55 6.21 -0.32 7.40
C TYR A 55 6.43 0.68 8.53
N LEU A 56 5.36 1.01 9.25
CA LEU A 56 5.43 1.91 10.41
C LEU A 56 5.56 1.16 11.72
N ASN A 57 5.09 -0.08 11.78
CA ASN A 57 5.19 -0.89 12.98
C ASN A 57 5.64 -2.28 12.60
N SER A 58 6.46 -2.87 13.46
CA SER A 58 6.97 -4.23 13.25
C SER A 58 6.96 -5.00 14.57
N VAL A 59 6.07 -4.65 15.47
CA VAL A 59 6.01 -5.28 16.79
C VAL A 59 5.35 -6.64 16.66
N GLN A 60 6.13 -7.70 16.84
CA GLN A 60 5.61 -9.06 16.84
C GLN A 60 4.70 -9.26 18.04
N GLY A 61 3.58 -9.93 17.80
CA GLY A 61 2.63 -10.22 18.86
C GLY A 61 1.66 -9.10 19.15
N SER A 62 1.75 -7.99 18.44
CA SER A 62 0.79 -6.91 18.58
C SER A 62 -0.53 -7.32 17.95
N LYS A 63 -1.64 -6.97 18.58
CA LYS A 63 -2.97 -7.18 18.03
C LYS A 63 -3.38 -6.07 17.06
N GLU A 64 -2.54 -5.06 16.93
CA GLU A 64 -2.81 -3.96 16.01
C GLU A 64 -2.54 -4.37 14.58
N LYS A 65 -3.30 -3.78 13.65
CA LYS A 65 -3.05 -3.99 12.24
C LYS A 65 -1.68 -3.45 11.86
N MET A 66 -1.03 -4.12 10.91
CA MET A 66 0.19 -3.60 10.31
C MET A 66 -0.13 -2.28 9.63
N LYS A 67 0.67 -1.25 9.92
CA LYS A 67 0.52 0.06 9.30
C LYS A 67 1.62 0.28 8.27
N ILE A 68 1.23 0.75 7.12
CA ILE A 68 2.14 1.01 6.01
C ILE A 68 2.00 2.47 5.60
N GLU A 69 3.12 3.18 5.62
CA GLU A 69 3.14 4.57 5.19
C GLU A 69 3.35 4.65 3.69
N ILE A 70 2.51 5.44 3.02
CA ILE A 70 2.65 5.76 1.60
C ILE A 70 3.06 7.23 1.52
N PHE A 71 4.20 7.50 0.89
CA PHE A 71 4.77 8.85 0.87
C PHE A 71 5.55 9.08 -0.42
N ILE A 72 6.04 10.27 -0.57
CA ILE A 72 6.88 10.66 -1.72
C ILE A 72 8.32 10.86 -1.26
#